data_b8145e0d7eb5202914859046b3f883fa
#
_entry.id   b8145e0d7eb5202914859046b3f883fa
#
_cell.length_a   1.000
_cell.length_b   1.000
_cell.length_c   1.000
_cell.angle_alpha   90.00
_cell.angle_beta   90.00
_cell.angle_gamma   90.00
#
_symmetry.space_group_name_H-M   'P 1'
#
loop_
_entity.id
_entity.type
_entity.pdbx_description
1 polymer ?
#
loop_
_entity_poly.entity_id
_entity_poly.type
_entity_poly.pdbx_seq_one_letter_code
_entity_poly.pdbx_strand_id
1 'polypeptide(L)'
;MNKHLKHLCVVSVISVAAIISPKVFSQVSASIACPDYKRGPTNIPGQKVGKKVGKALEAYTNDLIDEALNILYDIDTSNTFDRAFTDRFIGNLLATQNGKARKSIEYLQKAVAPNKLNDSEQVGTIKLIADLSLQEEQYDSALKYYKQWLEVTCKEDFDVYFRMANAYYQTQKYAEIIAPINKAIALAKKPNKTAYALKMTSYYSRKMYKETIQVQEETVRIFPDDKGQWTQLGFFYMLVEDHKKALSTFEMAYMQGYLSKPAEIKALSQLYSMNNIPVKAAKILEKYLKSGLVKTDERMLTSVASSYQQAKEFKEAADFYGQSAKLSSDPDLYKKQGMVYYALEKYSSAIVALQKALDGGSDKKGPIHLAMMQANFDNGDFKSAYKHVKEAKKDKSTARNARSWEPYIKEKAKNRGIKL
;
A
#
# COMPACT_ATOMS: atom_id res chain seq x y z
N MET A 1 -16.78 5.77 -8.33
CA MET A 1 -15.52 5.08 -7.96
C MET A 1 -14.58 6.12 -7.36
N ASN A 2 -14.46 6.13 -6.04
CA ASN A 2 -13.84 7.22 -5.27
C ASN A 2 -12.33 7.32 -5.51
N LYS A 3 -11.86 8.53 -5.88
CA LYS A 3 -10.42 8.88 -6.03
C LYS A 3 -9.58 8.56 -4.77
N HIS A 4 -10.21 8.41 -3.61
CA HIS A 4 -9.55 8.14 -2.34
C HIS A 4 -9.07 6.68 -2.14
N LEU A 5 -9.60 5.71 -2.90
CA LEU A 5 -9.14 4.31 -2.80
C LEU A 5 -7.79 4.10 -3.50
N LYS A 6 -7.43 4.98 -4.46
CA LYS A 6 -6.18 4.87 -5.22
C LYS A 6 -4.92 5.19 -4.40
N HIS A 7 -5.04 5.88 -3.26
CA HIS A 7 -3.90 6.27 -2.43
C HIS A 7 -3.67 5.38 -1.20
N LEU A 8 -4.52 4.38 -0.94
CA LEU A 8 -4.35 3.49 0.23
C LEU A 8 -3.45 2.27 -0.03
N CYS A 9 -3.17 1.95 -1.29
CA CYS A 9 -2.13 0.97 -1.65
C CYS A 9 -0.77 1.67 -1.80
N VAL A 10 -0.34 2.39 -0.76
CA VAL A 10 1.06 2.80 -0.67
C VAL A 10 1.87 1.55 -0.36
N VAL A 11 2.34 0.90 -1.41
CA VAL A 11 3.50 0.01 -1.30
C VAL A 11 4.60 0.88 -0.72
N SER A 12 4.94 0.64 0.55
CA SER A 12 6.07 1.30 1.19
C SER A 12 7.27 1.05 0.29
N VAL A 13 7.75 2.09 -0.38
CA VAL A 13 8.99 2.03 -1.15
C VAL A 13 10.07 1.67 -0.16
N ILE A 14 10.45 0.40 -0.13
CA ILE A 14 11.59 -0.06 0.65
C ILE A 14 12.81 0.41 -0.12
N SER A 15 13.34 1.54 0.31
CA SER A 15 14.70 1.96 -0.07
C SER A 15 15.64 0.90 0.50
N VAL A 16 15.96 -0.11 -0.30
CA VAL A 16 17.05 -1.03 0.01
C VAL A 16 18.34 -0.28 -0.26
N ALA A 17 18.73 0.56 0.70
CA ALA A 17 20.11 1.00 0.79
C ALA A 17 20.93 -0.26 1.07
N ALA A 18 21.59 -0.79 0.04
CA ALA A 18 22.54 -1.84 0.20
C ALA A 18 23.72 -1.27 1.00
N ILE A 19 23.72 -1.49 2.30
CA ILE A 19 24.91 -1.23 3.14
C ILE A 19 25.96 -2.25 2.72
N ILE A 20 26.80 -1.86 1.78
CA ILE A 20 28.00 -2.63 1.44
C ILE A 20 29.01 -2.32 2.54
N SER A 21 29.07 -3.18 3.54
CA SER A 21 30.18 -3.14 4.51
C SER A 21 31.51 -3.32 3.76
N PRO A 22 32.56 -2.53 4.06
CA PRO A 22 33.83 -2.57 3.35
C PRO A 22 34.68 -3.79 3.79
N LYS A 23 34.23 -5.00 3.44
CA LYS A 23 35.09 -6.19 3.48
C LYS A 23 35.54 -6.53 2.07
N VAL A 24 36.33 -5.64 1.49
CA VAL A 24 36.79 -5.73 0.09
C VAL A 24 37.78 -6.88 -0.16
N PHE A 25 38.34 -7.51 0.84
CA PHE A 25 39.34 -8.57 0.71
C PHE A 25 38.92 -9.95 1.20
N SER A 26 37.64 -10.17 1.49
CA SER A 26 37.20 -11.56 1.64
C SER A 26 37.19 -12.20 0.25
N GLN A 27 38.22 -12.97 -0.07
CA GLN A 27 38.25 -13.88 -1.20
C GLN A 27 37.14 -14.93 -1.04
N VAL A 28 35.93 -14.58 -1.41
CA VAL A 28 34.97 -15.60 -1.81
C VAL A 28 35.53 -16.12 -3.11
N SER A 29 36.15 -17.29 -3.10
CA SER A 29 36.60 -17.99 -4.29
C SER A 29 35.33 -18.19 -5.18
N ALA A 30 35.12 -17.29 -6.10
CA ALA A 30 34.03 -17.38 -7.06
C ALA A 30 34.41 -18.54 -8.00
N SER A 31 34.09 -19.76 -7.61
CA SER A 31 34.28 -20.93 -8.47
C SER A 31 33.33 -20.78 -9.66
N ILE A 32 33.84 -20.99 -10.86
CA ILE A 32 33.05 -21.13 -12.08
C ILE A 32 32.39 -22.51 -12.04
N ALA A 33 31.09 -22.57 -12.27
CA ALA A 33 30.30 -23.81 -12.19
C ALA A 33 29.85 -24.33 -13.56
N CYS A 34 30.35 -23.75 -14.66
CA CYS A 34 30.03 -24.19 -16.00
C CYS A 34 30.49 -25.63 -16.23
N PRO A 35 29.68 -26.51 -16.86
CA PRO A 35 29.98 -27.94 -17.01
C PRO A 35 31.32 -28.23 -17.70
N ASP A 36 31.66 -27.46 -18.73
CA ASP A 36 32.86 -27.68 -19.54
C ASP A 36 34.02 -26.75 -19.15
N TYR A 37 33.92 -26.07 -18.01
CA TYR A 37 34.93 -25.13 -17.59
C TYR A 37 36.23 -25.84 -17.19
N LYS A 38 37.32 -25.43 -17.84
CA LYS A 38 38.69 -25.84 -17.48
C LYS A 38 39.41 -24.64 -16.86
N ARG A 39 39.90 -24.80 -15.64
CA ARG A 39 40.62 -23.77 -14.93
C ARG A 39 41.88 -23.38 -15.73
N GLY A 40 42.03 -22.08 -16.00
CA GLY A 40 43.20 -21.52 -16.61
C GLY A 40 44.45 -21.55 -15.70
N PRO A 41 45.65 -21.34 -16.24
CA PRO A 41 46.85 -21.19 -15.43
C PRO A 41 46.74 -19.96 -14.54
N THR A 42 47.27 -20.05 -13.30
CA THR A 42 47.37 -18.89 -12.42
C THR A 42 48.52 -18.01 -12.81
N ASN A 43 48.25 -16.80 -13.24
CA ASN A 43 49.27 -15.80 -13.56
C ASN A 43 49.64 -14.99 -12.31
N ILE A 44 50.90 -14.55 -12.26
CA ILE A 44 51.44 -13.63 -11.23
C ILE A 44 52.01 -12.40 -11.93
N PRO A 45 51.95 -11.21 -11.32
CA PRO A 45 52.58 -10.02 -11.90
C PRO A 45 54.06 -10.18 -12.12
N GLY A 46 54.57 -9.64 -13.24
CA GLY A 46 56.01 -9.63 -13.55
C GLY A 46 56.81 -8.97 -12.42
N GLN A 47 58.10 -9.35 -12.28
CA GLN A 47 58.92 -8.98 -11.11
C GLN A 47 58.96 -7.46 -10.83
N LYS A 48 59.02 -6.61 -11.87
CA LYS A 48 59.04 -5.14 -11.74
C LYS A 48 57.69 -4.60 -11.20
N VAL A 49 56.60 -5.08 -11.76
CA VAL A 49 55.22 -4.70 -11.35
C VAL A 49 54.94 -5.28 -9.97
N GLY A 50 55.27 -6.54 -9.72
CA GLY A 50 55.06 -7.20 -8.42
C GLY A 50 55.75 -6.48 -7.25
N LYS A 51 56.97 -5.95 -7.45
CA LYS A 51 57.64 -5.12 -6.44
C LYS A 51 56.89 -3.84 -6.11
N LYS A 52 56.36 -3.10 -7.12
CA LYS A 52 55.56 -1.88 -6.92
C LYS A 52 54.21 -2.21 -6.27
N VAL A 53 53.54 -3.26 -6.71
CA VAL A 53 52.30 -3.76 -6.13
C VAL A 53 52.48 -4.12 -4.65
N GLY A 54 53.63 -4.79 -4.29
CA GLY A 54 53.96 -5.11 -2.91
C GLY A 54 54.09 -3.86 -2.02
N LYS A 55 54.78 -2.82 -2.52
CA LYS A 55 54.86 -1.52 -1.81
C LYS A 55 53.48 -0.84 -1.68
N ALA A 56 52.68 -0.88 -2.70
CA ALA A 56 51.32 -0.32 -2.62
C ALA A 56 50.42 -1.08 -1.61
N LEU A 57 50.58 -2.39 -1.53
CA LEU A 57 49.89 -3.20 -0.53
C LEU A 57 50.37 -2.87 0.90
N GLU A 58 51.66 -2.67 1.10
CA GLU A 58 52.22 -2.23 2.38
C GLU A 58 51.67 -0.86 2.78
N ALA A 59 51.66 0.12 1.88
CA ALA A 59 51.04 1.44 2.12
C ALA A 59 49.58 1.29 2.49
N TYR A 60 48.82 0.47 1.76
CA TYR A 60 47.39 0.21 2.05
C TYR A 60 47.20 -0.43 3.44
N THR A 61 48.01 -1.39 3.84
CA THR A 61 47.88 -2.01 5.15
C THR A 61 48.20 -1.06 6.31
N ASN A 62 48.92 0.03 6.02
CA ASN A 62 49.21 1.13 6.93
C ASN A 62 48.20 2.29 6.82
N ASP A 63 47.03 2.08 6.21
CA ASP A 63 46.00 3.08 5.94
C ASP A 63 46.43 4.30 5.08
N LEU A 64 47.57 4.17 4.38
CA LEU A 64 48.10 5.22 3.48
C LEU A 64 47.54 5.02 2.06
N ILE A 65 46.20 5.16 1.91
CA ILE A 65 45.50 4.81 0.67
C ILE A 65 45.97 5.68 -0.52
N ASP A 66 46.15 6.98 -0.31
CA ASP A 66 46.59 7.90 -1.36
C ASP A 66 48.04 7.57 -1.82
N GLU A 67 48.92 7.17 -0.93
CA GLU A 67 50.28 6.72 -1.26
C GLU A 67 50.23 5.41 -2.07
N ALA A 68 49.38 4.45 -1.64
CA ALA A 68 49.19 3.22 -2.36
C ALA A 68 48.68 3.47 -3.79
N LEU A 69 47.72 4.40 -3.97
CA LEU A 69 47.21 4.79 -5.29
C LEU A 69 48.30 5.46 -6.14
N ASN A 70 49.12 6.36 -5.57
CA ASN A 70 50.20 7.03 -6.30
C ASN A 70 51.22 6.02 -6.81
N ILE A 71 51.62 5.02 -5.97
CA ILE A 71 52.52 3.95 -6.40
C ILE A 71 51.93 3.14 -7.55
N LEU A 72 50.61 2.84 -7.51
CA LEU A 72 49.94 2.08 -8.55
C LEU A 72 49.80 2.87 -9.85
N TYR A 73 49.50 4.17 -9.78
CA TYR A 73 49.42 5.05 -10.97
C TYR A 73 50.73 5.17 -11.71
N ASP A 74 51.86 5.11 -10.98
CA ASP A 74 53.22 5.16 -11.52
C ASP A 74 53.70 3.80 -12.16
N ILE A 75 52.81 2.78 -12.20
CA ILE A 75 53.15 1.51 -12.87
C ILE A 75 52.94 1.67 -14.36
N ASP A 76 54.07 1.62 -15.10
CA ASP A 76 54.08 1.52 -16.53
C ASP A 76 54.42 0.10 -16.99
N THR A 77 53.57 -0.52 -17.78
CA THR A 77 53.73 -1.89 -18.27
C THR A 77 52.97 -2.08 -19.60
N SER A 78 53.59 -2.77 -20.52
CA SER A 78 53.01 -3.25 -21.76
C SER A 78 52.37 -4.64 -21.64
N ASN A 79 52.64 -5.35 -20.55
CA ASN A 79 52.04 -6.66 -20.30
C ASN A 79 50.57 -6.52 -19.93
N THR A 80 49.70 -7.17 -20.72
CA THR A 80 48.25 -7.05 -20.59
C THR A 80 47.72 -7.57 -19.23
N PHE A 81 48.31 -8.66 -18.71
CA PHE A 81 47.93 -9.19 -17.40
C PHE A 81 48.34 -8.21 -16.29
N ASP A 82 49.61 -7.74 -16.32
CA ASP A 82 50.09 -6.78 -15.32
C ASP A 82 49.28 -5.49 -15.30
N ARG A 83 48.87 -4.97 -16.48
CA ARG A 83 47.99 -3.80 -16.59
C ARG A 83 46.64 -4.10 -15.97
N ALA A 84 45.97 -5.18 -16.36
CA ALA A 84 44.71 -5.59 -15.83
C ALA A 84 44.71 -5.79 -14.32
N PHE A 85 45.77 -6.41 -13.80
CA PHE A 85 45.97 -6.63 -12.36
C PHE A 85 46.12 -5.30 -11.62
N THR A 86 46.92 -4.37 -12.16
CA THR A 86 47.14 -3.04 -11.58
C THR A 86 45.83 -2.23 -11.59
N ASP A 87 45.14 -2.18 -12.71
CA ASP A 87 43.87 -1.47 -12.83
C ASP A 87 42.80 -2.02 -11.86
N ARG A 88 42.75 -3.36 -11.69
CA ARG A 88 41.87 -3.97 -10.70
C ARG A 88 42.23 -3.53 -9.27
N PHE A 89 43.52 -3.46 -8.92
CA PHE A 89 43.94 -3.05 -7.58
C PHE A 89 43.59 -1.57 -7.33
N ILE A 90 43.85 -0.68 -8.30
CA ILE A 90 43.41 0.73 -8.24
C ILE A 90 41.91 0.80 -8.03
N GLY A 91 41.14 0.08 -8.84
CA GLY A 91 39.68 0.05 -8.74
C GLY A 91 39.20 -0.41 -7.35
N ASN A 92 39.79 -1.47 -6.81
CA ASN A 92 39.45 -1.95 -5.49
C ASN A 92 39.75 -0.92 -4.37
N LEU A 93 40.88 -0.23 -4.43
CA LEU A 93 41.23 0.82 -3.47
C LEU A 93 40.25 1.99 -3.57
N LEU A 94 39.93 2.42 -4.78
CA LEU A 94 38.94 3.50 -5.00
C LEU A 94 37.54 3.11 -4.50
N ALA A 95 37.18 1.83 -4.58
CA ALA A 95 35.89 1.35 -4.08
C ALA A 95 35.74 1.50 -2.55
N THR A 96 36.87 1.56 -1.82
CA THR A 96 36.84 1.77 -0.36
C THR A 96 36.67 3.24 0.03
N GLN A 97 36.85 4.16 -0.90
CA GLN A 97 36.81 5.60 -0.65
C GLN A 97 35.45 6.19 -0.97
N ASN A 98 34.92 6.99 -0.04
CA ASN A 98 33.65 7.68 -0.24
C ASN A 98 33.70 8.61 -1.47
N GLY A 99 32.68 8.53 -2.33
CA GLY A 99 32.55 9.36 -3.53
C GLY A 99 33.49 9.01 -4.69
N LYS A 100 34.24 7.90 -4.59
CA LYS A 100 35.16 7.43 -5.65
C LYS A 100 34.61 6.24 -6.46
N ALA A 101 33.39 5.80 -6.19
CA ALA A 101 32.81 4.60 -6.79
C ALA A 101 32.77 4.67 -8.33
N ARG A 102 32.44 5.82 -8.92
CA ARG A 102 32.46 5.98 -10.40
C ARG A 102 33.87 5.77 -10.99
N LYS A 103 34.86 6.38 -10.37
CA LYS A 103 36.26 6.20 -10.81
C LYS A 103 36.72 4.75 -10.59
N SER A 104 36.30 4.11 -9.51
CA SER A 104 36.52 2.68 -9.29
C SER A 104 35.98 1.85 -10.43
N ILE A 105 34.71 2.07 -10.82
CA ILE A 105 34.06 1.35 -11.92
C ILE A 105 34.89 1.47 -13.21
N GLU A 106 35.38 2.66 -13.55
CA GLU A 106 36.20 2.89 -14.76
C GLU A 106 37.45 2.03 -14.77
N TYR A 107 38.20 1.97 -13.66
CA TYR A 107 39.41 1.13 -13.55
C TYR A 107 39.09 -0.35 -13.57
N LEU A 108 38.04 -0.77 -12.85
CA LEU A 108 37.60 -2.17 -12.85
C LEU A 108 37.14 -2.64 -14.24
N GLN A 109 36.47 -1.76 -15.01
CA GLN A 109 36.10 -2.03 -16.39
C GLN A 109 37.32 -2.21 -17.30
N LYS A 110 38.36 -1.38 -17.15
CA LYS A 110 39.63 -1.54 -17.86
C LYS A 110 40.31 -2.88 -17.50
N ALA A 111 40.21 -3.26 -16.23
CA ALA A 111 40.81 -4.51 -15.74
C ALA A 111 40.14 -5.76 -16.35
N VAL A 112 38.80 -5.80 -16.46
CA VAL A 112 38.10 -6.99 -16.98
C VAL A 112 38.05 -7.06 -18.50
N ALA A 113 38.18 -5.92 -19.20
CA ALA A 113 38.01 -5.85 -20.66
C ALA A 113 38.94 -6.78 -21.44
N PRO A 114 40.23 -6.91 -21.14
CA PRO A 114 41.12 -7.79 -21.88
C PRO A 114 40.92 -9.29 -21.58
N ASN A 115 40.11 -9.64 -20.57
CA ASN A 115 39.86 -10.99 -20.09
C ASN A 115 41.17 -11.78 -19.83
N LYS A 116 42.11 -11.14 -19.09
CA LYS A 116 43.41 -11.69 -18.76
C LYS A 116 43.67 -11.93 -17.28
N LEU A 117 42.78 -11.42 -16.41
CA LEU A 117 42.83 -11.70 -14.96
C LEU A 117 42.67 -13.20 -14.70
N ASN A 118 43.16 -13.64 -13.56
CA ASN A 118 42.88 -15.00 -13.09
C ASN A 118 41.37 -15.18 -12.90
N ASP A 119 40.84 -16.37 -13.07
CA ASP A 119 39.40 -16.66 -13.08
C ASP A 119 38.64 -16.05 -11.90
N SER A 120 39.14 -16.27 -10.66
CA SER A 120 38.49 -15.73 -9.46
C SER A 120 38.52 -14.20 -9.41
N GLU A 121 39.63 -13.61 -9.92
CA GLU A 121 39.78 -12.17 -10.00
C GLU A 121 38.86 -11.57 -11.07
N GLN A 122 38.78 -12.17 -12.25
CA GLN A 122 37.90 -11.76 -13.34
C GLN A 122 36.45 -11.76 -12.87
N VAL A 123 35.99 -12.89 -12.35
CA VAL A 123 34.60 -13.07 -11.91
C VAL A 123 34.25 -12.17 -10.73
N GLY A 124 35.15 -12.05 -9.75
CA GLY A 124 34.96 -11.16 -8.61
C GLY A 124 34.89 -9.69 -9.02
N THR A 125 35.72 -9.28 -9.97
CA THR A 125 35.72 -7.91 -10.47
C THR A 125 34.46 -7.59 -11.28
N ILE A 126 33.96 -8.50 -12.13
CA ILE A 126 32.68 -8.33 -12.85
C ILE A 126 31.54 -8.11 -11.86
N LYS A 127 31.47 -8.91 -10.76
CA LYS A 127 30.44 -8.74 -9.74
C LYS A 127 30.58 -7.40 -9.01
N LEU A 128 31.80 -6.98 -8.67
CA LEU A 128 32.04 -5.70 -8.01
C LEU A 128 31.64 -4.51 -8.87
N ILE A 129 31.90 -4.55 -10.17
CA ILE A 129 31.42 -3.52 -11.11
C ILE A 129 29.87 -3.45 -11.07
N ALA A 130 29.22 -4.59 -11.11
CA ALA A 130 27.75 -4.64 -11.05
C ALA A 130 27.21 -4.05 -9.74
N ASP A 131 27.80 -4.41 -8.62
CA ASP A 131 27.40 -3.95 -7.29
C ASP A 131 27.61 -2.43 -7.12
N LEU A 132 28.77 -1.92 -7.54
CA LEU A 132 29.07 -0.48 -7.51
C LEU A 132 28.19 0.30 -8.50
N SER A 133 27.95 -0.26 -9.70
CA SER A 133 27.04 0.37 -10.67
C SER A 133 25.64 0.47 -10.13
N LEU A 134 25.14 -0.53 -9.38
CA LEU A 134 23.85 -0.48 -8.72
C LEU A 134 23.81 0.61 -7.63
N GLN A 135 24.86 0.73 -6.85
CA GLN A 135 25.00 1.76 -5.80
C GLN A 135 25.02 3.19 -6.40
N GLU A 136 25.69 3.37 -7.53
CA GLU A 136 25.77 4.64 -8.25
C GLU A 136 24.55 4.90 -9.17
N GLU A 137 23.48 4.11 -9.03
CA GLU A 137 22.24 4.20 -9.81
C GLU A 137 22.45 4.02 -11.33
N GLN A 138 23.58 3.44 -11.74
CA GLN A 138 23.88 3.08 -13.12
C GLN A 138 23.24 1.72 -13.46
N TYR A 139 21.92 1.66 -13.43
CA TYR A 139 21.16 0.41 -13.47
C TYR A 139 21.40 -0.44 -14.71
N ASP A 140 21.52 0.17 -15.89
CA ASP A 140 21.79 -0.58 -17.12
C ASP A 140 23.20 -1.20 -17.11
N SER A 141 24.19 -0.49 -16.54
CA SER A 141 25.53 -1.04 -16.31
C SER A 141 25.49 -2.20 -15.33
N ALA A 142 24.79 -2.03 -14.19
CA ALA A 142 24.63 -3.08 -13.20
C ALA A 142 24.02 -4.35 -13.82
N LEU A 143 22.91 -4.20 -14.57
CA LEU A 143 22.26 -5.31 -15.26
C LEU A 143 23.17 -6.00 -16.26
N LYS A 144 23.95 -5.23 -17.04
CA LYS A 144 24.92 -5.77 -17.98
C LYS A 144 25.94 -6.68 -17.28
N TYR A 145 26.52 -6.19 -16.19
CA TYR A 145 27.59 -6.92 -15.49
C TYR A 145 27.04 -8.07 -14.63
N TYR A 146 25.83 -7.98 -14.08
CA TYR A 146 25.19 -9.14 -13.44
C TYR A 146 24.90 -10.26 -14.44
N LYS A 147 24.39 -9.94 -15.64
CA LYS A 147 24.18 -10.93 -16.71
C LYS A 147 25.50 -11.58 -17.12
N GLN A 148 26.54 -10.77 -17.35
CA GLN A 148 27.87 -11.28 -17.67
C GLN A 148 28.41 -12.19 -16.56
N TRP A 149 28.18 -11.85 -15.29
CA TRP A 149 28.59 -12.69 -14.16
C TRP A 149 27.88 -14.04 -14.17
N LEU A 150 26.57 -14.07 -14.41
CA LEU A 150 25.80 -15.32 -14.52
C LEU A 150 26.29 -16.19 -15.68
N GLU A 151 26.56 -15.58 -16.83
CA GLU A 151 27.08 -16.26 -18.03
C GLU A 151 28.45 -16.86 -17.80
N VAL A 152 29.39 -16.10 -17.24
CA VAL A 152 30.78 -16.55 -17.01
C VAL A 152 30.85 -17.59 -15.90
N THR A 153 30.00 -17.49 -14.89
CA THR A 153 30.05 -18.40 -13.74
C THR A 153 29.16 -19.61 -13.86
N CYS A 154 28.11 -19.56 -14.70
CA CYS A 154 27.01 -20.51 -14.73
C CYS A 154 26.37 -20.75 -13.37
N LYS A 155 26.54 -19.81 -12.44
CA LYS A 155 25.97 -19.88 -11.10
C LYS A 155 24.60 -19.25 -11.04
N GLU A 156 23.75 -19.86 -10.27
CA GLU A 156 22.52 -19.22 -9.81
C GLU A 156 22.74 -18.67 -8.40
N ASP A 157 22.48 -17.40 -8.18
CA ASP A 157 22.73 -16.70 -6.93
C ASP A 157 21.53 -15.81 -6.57
N PHE A 158 21.00 -16.00 -5.34
CA PHE A 158 19.86 -15.24 -4.85
C PHE A 158 20.09 -13.73 -4.92
N ASP A 159 21.26 -13.26 -4.42
CA ASP A 159 21.54 -11.83 -4.31
C ASP A 159 21.65 -11.19 -5.70
N VAL A 160 22.29 -11.87 -6.65
CA VAL A 160 22.42 -11.38 -8.02
C VAL A 160 21.04 -11.23 -8.66
N TYR A 161 20.21 -12.25 -8.62
CA TYR A 161 18.86 -12.18 -9.21
C TYR A 161 17.97 -11.14 -8.51
N PHE A 162 18.06 -11.05 -7.18
CA PHE A 162 17.31 -10.07 -6.42
C PHE A 162 17.72 -8.63 -6.76
N ARG A 163 19.03 -8.36 -6.88
CA ARG A 163 19.57 -7.05 -7.28
C ARG A 163 19.20 -6.70 -8.72
N MET A 164 19.21 -7.67 -9.65
CA MET A 164 18.72 -7.46 -11.01
C MET A 164 17.23 -7.07 -11.02
N ALA A 165 16.40 -7.77 -10.26
CA ALA A 165 14.98 -7.43 -10.14
C ALA A 165 14.78 -6.02 -9.55
N ASN A 166 15.59 -5.63 -8.57
CA ASN A 166 15.57 -4.28 -8.01
C ASN A 166 16.00 -3.23 -9.05
N ALA A 167 17.04 -3.47 -9.84
CA ALA A 167 17.47 -2.58 -10.91
C ALA A 167 16.36 -2.37 -11.96
N TYR A 168 15.65 -3.43 -12.32
CA TYR A 168 14.47 -3.31 -13.20
C TYR A 168 13.33 -2.53 -12.56
N TYR A 169 13.13 -2.67 -11.25
CA TYR A 169 12.14 -1.87 -10.52
C TYR A 169 12.49 -0.38 -10.55
N GLN A 170 13.74 -0.01 -10.27
CA GLN A 170 14.20 1.38 -10.28
C GLN A 170 14.07 2.03 -11.65
N THR A 171 14.28 1.26 -12.72
CA THR A 171 14.10 1.71 -14.11
C THR A 171 12.67 1.57 -14.63
N GLN A 172 11.72 1.22 -13.76
CA GLN A 172 10.30 1.02 -14.10
C GLN A 172 10.05 -0.02 -15.21
N LYS A 173 11.02 -0.89 -15.45
CA LYS A 173 10.90 -2.03 -16.36
C LYS A 173 10.18 -3.19 -15.63
N TYR A 174 8.93 -2.95 -15.28
CA TYR A 174 8.19 -3.83 -14.36
C TYR A 174 8.00 -5.25 -14.88
N ALA A 175 7.88 -5.46 -16.19
CA ALA A 175 7.72 -6.79 -16.77
C ALA A 175 8.98 -7.65 -16.58
N GLU A 176 10.14 -7.03 -16.70
CA GLU A 176 11.46 -7.66 -16.61
C GLU A 176 11.82 -8.09 -15.18
N ILE A 177 11.09 -7.61 -14.16
CA ILE A 177 11.27 -8.03 -12.77
C ILE A 177 10.96 -9.52 -12.60
N ILE A 178 9.97 -10.05 -13.33
CA ILE A 178 9.37 -11.38 -13.04
C ILE A 178 10.36 -12.52 -13.18
N ALA A 179 11.15 -12.53 -14.25
CA ALA A 179 12.10 -13.63 -14.47
C ALA A 179 13.17 -13.70 -13.36
N PRO A 180 13.92 -12.64 -13.06
CA PRO A 180 14.94 -12.70 -12.01
C PRO A 180 14.33 -12.86 -10.61
N ILE A 181 13.17 -12.24 -10.29
CA ILE A 181 12.62 -12.37 -8.95
C ILE A 181 12.09 -13.80 -8.68
N ASN A 182 11.56 -14.50 -9.68
CA ASN A 182 11.16 -15.89 -9.54
C ASN A 182 12.39 -16.78 -9.26
N LYS A 183 13.51 -16.54 -9.94
CA LYS A 183 14.78 -17.23 -9.68
C LYS A 183 15.27 -16.96 -8.24
N ALA A 184 15.25 -15.69 -7.81
CA ALA A 184 15.62 -15.33 -6.44
C ALA A 184 14.74 -16.05 -5.40
N ILE A 185 13.42 -16.04 -5.58
CA ILE A 185 12.49 -16.72 -4.67
C ILE A 185 12.78 -18.22 -4.59
N ALA A 186 13.05 -18.87 -5.75
CA ALA A 186 13.34 -20.30 -5.81
C ALA A 186 14.67 -20.67 -5.11
N LEU A 187 15.65 -19.77 -5.14
CA LEU A 187 16.96 -19.96 -4.53
C LEU A 187 17.04 -19.56 -3.05
N ALA A 188 15.99 -18.91 -2.54
CA ALA A 188 15.98 -18.43 -1.17
C ALA A 188 15.97 -19.59 -0.16
N LYS A 189 16.97 -19.66 0.73
CA LYS A 189 17.03 -20.66 1.81
C LYS A 189 15.89 -20.53 2.81
N LYS A 190 15.35 -19.34 2.97
CA LYS A 190 14.15 -19.01 3.75
C LYS A 190 13.30 -18.03 2.95
N PRO A 191 11.97 -18.08 3.08
CA PRO A 191 11.12 -17.13 2.39
C PRO A 191 11.52 -15.69 2.63
N ASN A 192 11.65 -14.90 1.56
CA ASN A 192 12.07 -13.50 1.62
C ASN A 192 10.88 -12.59 1.28
N LYS A 193 10.32 -11.93 2.29
CA LYS A 193 9.15 -11.06 2.14
C LYS A 193 9.36 -9.94 1.12
N THR A 194 10.57 -9.37 1.07
CA THR A 194 10.89 -8.29 0.12
C THR A 194 10.87 -8.78 -1.33
N ALA A 195 11.27 -10.03 -1.58
CA ALA A 195 11.19 -10.62 -2.91
C ALA A 195 9.72 -10.79 -3.37
N TYR A 196 8.85 -11.25 -2.48
CA TYR A 196 7.40 -11.31 -2.78
C TYR A 196 6.79 -9.92 -3.00
N ALA A 197 7.18 -8.94 -2.19
CA ALA A 197 6.73 -7.56 -2.36
C ALA A 197 7.14 -6.98 -3.72
N LEU A 198 8.37 -7.24 -4.16
CA LEU A 198 8.87 -6.78 -5.46
C LEU A 198 8.14 -7.47 -6.62
N LYS A 199 7.91 -8.78 -6.52
CA LYS A 199 7.09 -9.54 -7.49
C LYS A 199 5.67 -8.99 -7.59
N MET A 200 5.03 -8.76 -6.44
CA MET A 200 3.69 -8.17 -6.36
C MET A 200 3.65 -6.77 -6.97
N THR A 201 4.64 -5.93 -6.67
CA THR A 201 4.74 -4.57 -7.23
C THR A 201 4.83 -4.58 -8.74
N SER A 202 5.57 -5.54 -9.32
CA SER A 202 5.62 -5.72 -10.78
C SER A 202 4.23 -5.94 -11.38
N TYR A 203 3.47 -6.86 -10.84
CA TYR A 203 2.12 -7.15 -11.34
C TYR A 203 1.16 -5.97 -11.10
N TYR A 204 1.18 -5.39 -9.90
CA TYR A 204 0.32 -4.26 -9.54
C TYR A 204 0.54 -3.04 -10.43
N SER A 205 1.81 -2.66 -10.68
CA SER A 205 2.15 -1.52 -11.54
C SER A 205 1.69 -1.69 -12.98
N ARG A 206 1.59 -2.92 -13.44
CA ARG A 206 1.04 -3.29 -14.76
C ARG A 206 -0.48 -3.51 -14.76
N LYS A 207 -1.16 -3.28 -13.61
CA LYS A 207 -2.59 -3.51 -13.41
C LYS A 207 -3.02 -4.98 -13.59
N MET A 208 -2.10 -5.91 -13.41
CA MET A 208 -2.35 -7.34 -13.43
C MET A 208 -2.85 -7.79 -12.03
N TYR A 209 -4.08 -7.36 -11.72
CA TYR A 209 -4.61 -7.52 -10.34
C TYR A 209 -4.85 -8.97 -9.95
N LYS A 210 -5.15 -9.84 -10.90
CA LYS A 210 -5.32 -11.28 -10.63
C LYS A 210 -4.01 -11.89 -10.12
N GLU A 211 -2.91 -11.64 -10.83
CA GLU A 211 -1.58 -12.11 -10.46
C GLU A 211 -1.09 -11.43 -9.18
N THR A 212 -1.40 -10.15 -8.99
CA THR A 212 -1.13 -9.42 -7.74
C THR A 212 -1.77 -10.13 -6.55
N ILE A 213 -3.05 -10.50 -6.66
CA ILE A 213 -3.79 -11.20 -5.61
C ILE A 213 -3.18 -12.59 -5.36
N GLN A 214 -2.85 -13.35 -6.40
CA GLN A 214 -2.22 -14.66 -6.26
C GLN A 214 -0.91 -14.59 -5.46
N VAL A 215 -0.05 -13.62 -5.78
CA VAL A 215 1.19 -13.41 -5.02
C VAL A 215 0.89 -12.99 -3.57
N GLN A 216 -0.13 -12.18 -3.34
CA GLN A 216 -0.51 -11.75 -2.00
C GLN A 216 -1.13 -12.89 -1.18
N GLU A 217 -1.97 -13.75 -1.79
CA GLU A 217 -2.49 -14.97 -1.15
C GLU A 217 -1.35 -15.90 -0.72
N GLU A 218 -0.36 -16.09 -1.60
CA GLU A 218 0.85 -16.84 -1.29
C GLU A 218 1.64 -16.20 -0.14
N THR A 219 1.79 -14.89 -0.16
CA THR A 219 2.52 -14.13 0.89
C THR A 219 1.84 -14.28 2.25
N VAL A 220 0.52 -14.17 2.32
CA VAL A 220 -0.25 -14.39 3.56
C VAL A 220 -0.09 -15.82 4.08
N ARG A 221 -0.07 -16.81 3.20
CA ARG A 221 0.14 -18.22 3.59
C ARG A 221 1.53 -18.47 4.16
N ILE A 222 2.56 -17.80 3.61
CA ILE A 222 3.96 -17.97 4.04
C ILE A 222 4.25 -17.16 5.31
N PHE A 223 3.62 -15.98 5.45
CA PHE A 223 3.82 -15.05 6.58
C PHE A 223 2.48 -14.78 7.30
N PRO A 224 1.84 -15.80 7.90
CA PRO A 224 0.50 -15.67 8.47
C PRO A 224 0.41 -14.70 9.64
N ASP A 225 1.51 -14.48 10.36
CA ASP A 225 1.56 -13.57 11.51
C ASP A 225 1.81 -12.10 11.13
N ASP A 226 2.05 -11.83 9.84
CA ASP A 226 2.23 -10.47 9.36
C ASP A 226 0.88 -9.79 9.12
N LYS A 227 0.46 -8.99 10.11
CA LYS A 227 -0.83 -8.25 10.11
C LYS A 227 -1.05 -7.44 8.84
N GLY A 228 0.01 -6.83 8.31
CA GLY A 228 -0.06 -5.98 7.12
C GLY A 228 -0.44 -6.76 5.86
N GLN A 229 -0.01 -8.01 5.75
CA GLN A 229 -0.29 -8.84 4.58
C GLN A 229 -1.79 -9.18 4.46
N TRP A 230 -2.44 -9.46 5.59
CA TRP A 230 -3.88 -9.73 5.63
C TRP A 230 -4.71 -8.52 5.20
N THR A 231 -4.42 -7.35 5.76
CA THR A 231 -5.17 -6.13 5.41
C THR A 231 -4.92 -5.72 3.97
N GLN A 232 -3.70 -5.89 3.47
CA GLN A 232 -3.36 -5.63 2.07
C GLN A 232 -4.12 -6.57 1.12
N LEU A 233 -4.21 -7.87 1.43
CA LEU A 233 -5.00 -8.83 0.66
C LEU A 233 -6.48 -8.43 0.61
N GLY A 234 -7.03 -8.05 1.76
CA GLY A 234 -8.40 -7.55 1.84
C GLY A 234 -8.65 -6.33 0.94
N PHE A 235 -7.72 -5.37 0.93
CA PHE A 235 -7.80 -4.20 0.04
C PHE A 235 -7.66 -4.57 -1.44
N PHE A 236 -6.85 -5.56 -1.80
CA PHE A 236 -6.77 -6.02 -3.19
C PHE A 236 -8.06 -6.69 -3.65
N TYR A 237 -8.73 -7.48 -2.80
CA TYR A 237 -10.05 -8.01 -3.12
C TYR A 237 -11.09 -6.89 -3.28
N MET A 238 -11.04 -5.85 -2.44
CA MET A 238 -11.91 -4.67 -2.63
C MET A 238 -11.64 -3.96 -3.96
N LEU A 239 -10.38 -3.88 -4.38
CA LEU A 239 -9.98 -3.24 -5.64
C LEU A 239 -10.60 -3.92 -6.88
N VAL A 240 -10.75 -5.25 -6.82
CA VAL A 240 -11.35 -6.05 -7.89
C VAL A 240 -12.84 -6.34 -7.63
N GLU A 241 -13.44 -5.66 -6.65
CA GLU A 241 -14.86 -5.77 -6.28
C GLU A 241 -15.30 -7.18 -5.82
N ASP A 242 -14.35 -8.03 -5.44
CA ASP A 242 -14.65 -9.31 -4.77
C ASP A 242 -14.96 -9.07 -3.29
N HIS A 243 -16.14 -8.48 -3.04
CA HIS A 243 -16.55 -8.06 -1.70
C HIS A 243 -16.72 -9.22 -0.73
N LYS A 244 -16.99 -10.44 -1.23
CA LYS A 244 -17.11 -11.63 -0.38
C LYS A 244 -15.76 -12.07 0.16
N LYS A 245 -14.75 -12.20 -0.72
CA LYS A 245 -13.39 -12.53 -0.28
C LYS A 245 -12.76 -11.40 0.54
N ALA A 246 -13.02 -10.13 0.18
CA ALA A 246 -12.59 -9.00 0.98
C ALA A 246 -13.15 -9.09 2.40
N LEU A 247 -14.46 -9.35 2.56
CA LEU A 247 -15.08 -9.47 3.87
C LEU A 247 -14.48 -10.61 4.69
N SER A 248 -14.38 -11.82 4.13
CA SER A 248 -13.82 -12.96 4.87
C SER A 248 -12.37 -12.72 5.29
N THR A 249 -11.57 -12.07 4.43
CA THR A 249 -10.17 -11.71 4.75
C THR A 249 -10.09 -10.68 5.88
N PHE A 250 -10.92 -9.64 5.83
CA PHE A 250 -10.96 -8.64 6.89
C PHE A 250 -11.56 -9.17 8.20
N GLU A 251 -12.55 -10.06 8.14
CA GLU A 251 -13.08 -10.75 9.35
C GLU A 251 -12.00 -11.60 10.01
N MET A 252 -11.25 -12.37 9.22
CA MET A 252 -10.13 -13.16 9.75
C MET A 252 -9.09 -12.26 10.42
N ALA A 253 -8.68 -11.18 9.75
CA ALA A 253 -7.75 -10.19 10.32
C ALA A 253 -8.30 -9.54 11.60
N TYR A 254 -9.61 -9.28 11.65
CA TYR A 254 -10.27 -8.74 12.83
C TYR A 254 -10.28 -9.71 14.00
N MET A 255 -10.61 -10.98 13.74
CA MET A 255 -10.63 -12.04 14.77
C MET A 255 -9.25 -12.28 15.38
N GLN A 256 -8.18 -12.14 14.57
CA GLN A 256 -6.80 -12.23 15.04
C GLN A 256 -6.29 -10.94 15.73
N GLY A 257 -7.12 -9.89 15.83
CA GLY A 257 -6.71 -8.61 16.42
C GLY A 257 -5.72 -7.83 15.55
N TYR A 258 -5.68 -8.06 14.25
CA TYR A 258 -4.73 -7.43 13.33
C TYR A 258 -5.15 -6.04 12.88
N LEU A 259 -6.44 -5.69 12.99
CA LEU A 259 -6.92 -4.38 12.57
C LEU A 259 -6.59 -3.33 13.63
N SER A 260 -5.70 -2.42 13.29
CA SER A 260 -5.19 -1.39 14.19
C SER A 260 -5.34 0.03 13.67
N LYS A 261 -5.75 0.18 12.40
CA LYS A 261 -5.87 1.48 11.74
C LYS A 261 -7.33 1.85 11.50
N PRO A 262 -7.69 3.15 11.62
CA PRO A 262 -9.04 3.63 11.32
C PRO A 262 -9.56 3.21 9.94
N ALA A 263 -8.70 3.20 8.94
CA ALA A 263 -9.04 2.83 7.56
C ALA A 263 -9.49 1.36 7.46
N GLU A 264 -8.84 0.46 8.19
CA GLU A 264 -9.13 -0.97 8.20
C GLU A 264 -10.51 -1.24 8.84
N ILE A 265 -10.82 -0.57 9.94
CA ILE A 265 -12.13 -0.65 10.61
C ILE A 265 -13.25 -0.11 9.72
N LYS A 266 -13.03 1.04 9.06
CA LYS A 266 -13.98 1.62 8.11
C LYS A 266 -14.22 0.69 6.92
N ALA A 267 -13.16 0.07 6.39
CA ALA A 267 -13.26 -0.90 5.30
C ALA A 267 -14.08 -2.13 5.71
N LEU A 268 -13.83 -2.69 6.90
CA LEU A 268 -14.61 -3.83 7.40
C LEU A 268 -16.08 -3.46 7.61
N SER A 269 -16.39 -2.28 8.17
CA SER A 269 -17.76 -1.80 8.31
C SER A 269 -18.46 -1.65 6.95
N GLN A 270 -17.76 -1.05 5.98
CA GLN A 270 -18.28 -0.91 4.62
C GLN A 270 -18.55 -2.28 3.98
N LEU A 271 -17.63 -3.23 4.12
CA LEU A 271 -17.78 -4.60 3.60
C LEU A 271 -18.97 -5.31 4.22
N TYR A 272 -19.22 -5.16 5.53
CA TYR A 272 -20.42 -5.69 6.15
C TYR A 272 -21.70 -5.10 5.50
N SER A 273 -21.74 -3.78 5.28
CA SER A 273 -22.88 -3.13 4.64
C SER A 273 -23.09 -3.63 3.20
N MET A 274 -22.01 -3.76 2.42
CA MET A 274 -22.06 -4.23 1.03
C MET A 274 -22.49 -5.70 0.92
N ASN A 275 -22.24 -6.49 1.96
CA ASN A 275 -22.66 -7.90 2.03
C ASN A 275 -24.00 -8.10 2.79
N ASN A 276 -24.79 -7.04 2.95
CA ASN A 276 -26.11 -7.07 3.61
C ASN A 276 -26.05 -7.53 5.09
N ILE A 277 -25.04 -7.15 5.81
CA ILE A 277 -24.86 -7.44 7.25
C ILE A 277 -24.80 -6.11 8.05
N PRO A 278 -25.85 -5.27 7.98
CA PRO A 278 -25.80 -3.89 8.47
C PRO A 278 -25.64 -3.81 10.01
N VAL A 279 -26.12 -4.80 10.78
CA VAL A 279 -25.93 -4.85 12.22
C VAL A 279 -24.45 -4.90 12.59
N LYS A 280 -23.68 -5.79 11.93
CA LYS A 280 -22.24 -5.87 12.19
C LYS A 280 -21.51 -4.59 11.73
N ALA A 281 -21.93 -4.00 10.61
CA ALA A 281 -21.39 -2.73 10.13
C ALA A 281 -21.52 -1.61 11.15
N ALA A 282 -22.71 -1.46 11.74
CA ALA A 282 -22.97 -0.47 12.79
C ALA A 282 -22.16 -0.75 14.05
N LYS A 283 -22.26 -1.97 14.60
CA LYS A 283 -21.62 -2.34 15.87
C LYS A 283 -20.10 -2.20 15.84
N ILE A 284 -19.44 -2.58 14.73
CA ILE A 284 -17.99 -2.44 14.66
C ILE A 284 -17.57 -0.97 14.62
N LEU A 285 -18.27 -0.14 13.86
CA LEU A 285 -17.95 1.27 13.77
C LEU A 285 -18.23 1.98 15.12
N GLU A 286 -19.37 1.69 15.76
CA GLU A 286 -19.71 2.19 17.08
C GLU A 286 -18.66 1.82 18.14
N LYS A 287 -18.21 0.54 18.17
CA LYS A 287 -17.16 0.08 19.10
C LYS A 287 -15.90 0.95 18.97
N TYR A 288 -15.45 1.20 17.76
CA TYR A 288 -14.19 1.90 17.54
C TYR A 288 -14.31 3.43 17.57
N LEU A 289 -15.51 3.99 17.40
CA LEU A 289 -15.83 5.38 17.76
C LEU A 289 -15.73 5.57 19.28
N LYS A 290 -16.33 4.67 20.07
CA LYS A 290 -16.29 4.71 21.55
C LYS A 290 -14.87 4.55 22.10
N SER A 291 -14.02 3.74 21.47
CA SER A 291 -12.62 3.57 21.89
C SER A 291 -11.70 4.72 21.44
N GLY A 292 -12.17 5.63 20.59
CA GLY A 292 -11.38 6.72 20.05
C GLY A 292 -10.44 6.33 18.90
N LEU A 293 -10.37 5.06 18.49
CA LEU A 293 -9.55 4.64 17.34
C LEU A 293 -10.06 5.27 16.04
N VAL A 294 -11.38 5.33 15.85
CA VAL A 294 -12.00 6.06 14.74
C VAL A 294 -12.46 7.40 15.26
N LYS A 295 -12.01 8.49 14.62
CA LYS A 295 -12.43 9.84 14.99
C LYS A 295 -13.93 10.00 14.80
N THR A 296 -14.59 10.52 15.84
CA THR A 296 -16.01 10.88 15.80
C THR A 296 -16.18 12.13 14.96
N ASP A 297 -16.86 11.99 13.83
CA ASP A 297 -17.30 13.08 12.98
C ASP A 297 -18.73 12.82 12.46
N GLU A 298 -19.33 13.81 11.85
CA GLU A 298 -20.68 13.74 11.29
C GLU A 298 -20.85 12.54 10.34
N ARG A 299 -19.86 12.31 9.45
CA ARG A 299 -19.90 11.23 8.47
C ARG A 299 -19.92 9.86 9.13
N MET A 300 -19.08 9.67 10.15
CA MET A 300 -19.01 8.38 10.85
C MET A 300 -20.27 8.10 11.67
N LEU A 301 -20.79 9.09 12.40
CA LEU A 301 -22.07 8.97 13.11
C LEU A 301 -23.25 8.69 12.15
N THR A 302 -23.30 9.39 11.01
CA THR A 302 -24.31 9.13 9.97
C THR A 302 -24.18 7.71 9.38
N SER A 303 -22.96 7.21 9.21
CA SER A 303 -22.73 5.83 8.73
C SER A 303 -23.26 4.79 9.72
N VAL A 304 -23.01 4.98 11.01
CA VAL A 304 -23.56 4.11 12.07
C VAL A 304 -25.08 4.17 12.07
N ALA A 305 -25.66 5.39 12.05
CA ALA A 305 -27.11 5.60 12.02
C ALA A 305 -27.75 4.91 10.81
N SER A 306 -27.19 5.08 9.62
CA SER A 306 -27.68 4.47 8.38
C SER A 306 -27.61 2.95 8.43
N SER A 307 -26.53 2.40 8.97
CA SER A 307 -26.37 0.94 9.14
C SER A 307 -27.39 0.37 10.11
N TYR A 308 -27.64 1.05 11.26
CA TYR A 308 -28.70 0.65 12.18
C TYR A 308 -30.09 0.78 11.55
N GLN A 309 -30.35 1.83 10.77
CA GLN A 309 -31.61 1.99 10.07
C GLN A 309 -31.86 0.86 9.05
N GLN A 310 -30.84 0.48 8.29
CA GLN A 310 -30.90 -0.67 7.37
C GLN A 310 -31.15 -1.99 8.10
N ALA A 311 -30.61 -2.12 9.31
CA ALA A 311 -30.83 -3.24 10.19
C ALA A 311 -32.20 -3.24 10.87
N LYS A 312 -33.01 -2.20 10.69
CA LYS A 312 -34.28 -1.93 11.40
C LYS A 312 -34.11 -1.74 12.92
N GLU A 313 -32.90 -1.48 13.36
CA GLU A 313 -32.59 -1.06 14.74
C GLU A 313 -32.84 0.46 14.87
N PHE A 314 -34.13 0.81 14.82
CA PHE A 314 -34.54 2.21 14.65
C PHE A 314 -34.24 3.09 15.86
N LYS A 315 -34.20 2.53 17.06
CA LYS A 315 -33.87 3.29 18.28
C LYS A 315 -32.43 3.80 18.21
N GLU A 316 -31.49 2.92 17.94
CA GLU A 316 -30.06 3.23 17.78
C GLU A 316 -29.85 4.17 16.59
N ALA A 317 -30.54 3.93 15.48
CA ALA A 317 -30.48 4.80 14.30
C ALA A 317 -30.89 6.24 14.63
N ALA A 318 -32.01 6.44 15.35
CA ALA A 318 -32.48 7.76 15.75
C ALA A 318 -31.48 8.47 16.68
N ASP A 319 -30.89 7.74 17.63
CA ASP A 319 -29.91 8.28 18.56
C ASP A 319 -28.65 8.76 17.83
N PHE A 320 -28.11 7.96 16.90
CA PHE A 320 -26.92 8.32 16.13
C PHE A 320 -27.19 9.43 15.10
N TYR A 321 -28.38 9.48 14.44
CA TYR A 321 -28.75 10.62 13.63
C TYR A 321 -28.84 11.91 14.44
N GLY A 322 -29.39 11.84 15.66
CA GLY A 322 -29.43 12.99 16.57
C GLY A 322 -28.06 13.48 16.99
N GLN A 323 -27.12 12.57 17.28
CA GLN A 323 -25.74 12.94 17.61
C GLN A 323 -25.06 13.59 16.39
N SER A 324 -25.23 13.01 15.21
CA SER A 324 -24.68 13.54 13.96
C SER A 324 -25.22 14.94 13.64
N ALA A 325 -26.54 15.13 13.78
CA ALA A 325 -27.19 16.42 13.58
C ALA A 325 -26.71 17.51 14.53
N LYS A 326 -26.49 17.16 15.82
CA LYS A 326 -25.95 18.10 16.81
C LYS A 326 -24.53 18.53 16.49
N LEU A 327 -23.72 17.62 15.92
CA LEU A 327 -22.31 17.88 15.64
C LEU A 327 -22.12 18.77 14.40
N SER A 328 -22.93 18.57 13.36
CA SER A 328 -22.80 19.27 12.07
C SER A 328 -23.78 20.45 11.90
N SER A 329 -24.84 20.53 12.74
CA SER A 329 -25.98 21.42 12.56
C SER A 329 -26.70 21.21 11.21
N ASP A 330 -26.52 20.04 10.55
CA ASP A 330 -27.21 19.72 9.31
C ASP A 330 -28.70 19.42 9.57
N PRO A 331 -29.64 20.24 9.04
CA PRO A 331 -31.07 20.06 9.26
C PRO A 331 -31.60 18.77 8.61
N ASP A 332 -30.98 18.26 7.54
CA ASP A 332 -31.42 17.01 6.90
C ASP A 332 -31.18 15.79 7.80
N LEU A 333 -30.23 15.83 8.73
CA LEU A 333 -30.02 14.78 9.71
C LEU A 333 -31.13 14.76 10.77
N TYR A 334 -31.61 15.94 11.20
CA TYR A 334 -32.83 16.02 12.06
C TYR A 334 -34.06 15.49 11.34
N LYS A 335 -34.21 15.76 10.04
CA LYS A 335 -35.28 15.15 9.24
C LYS A 335 -35.17 13.63 9.24
N LYS A 336 -33.97 13.05 9.00
CA LYS A 336 -33.77 11.59 9.06
C LYS A 336 -34.10 11.04 10.44
N GLN A 337 -33.68 11.70 11.52
CA GLN A 337 -34.02 11.34 12.88
C GLN A 337 -35.54 11.31 13.09
N GLY A 338 -36.24 12.35 12.62
CA GLY A 338 -37.70 12.44 12.73
C GLY A 338 -38.41 11.31 11.98
N MET A 339 -37.94 10.97 10.78
CA MET A 339 -38.50 9.85 10.01
C MET A 339 -38.30 8.51 10.71
N VAL A 340 -37.14 8.30 11.35
CA VAL A 340 -36.87 7.08 12.13
C VAL A 340 -37.74 7.03 13.41
N TYR A 341 -37.93 8.14 14.11
CA TYR A 341 -38.88 8.20 15.23
C TYR A 341 -40.33 7.93 14.79
N TYR A 342 -40.73 8.41 13.61
CA TYR A 342 -42.02 8.09 13.06
C TYR A 342 -42.20 6.58 12.80
N ALA A 343 -41.18 5.93 12.24
CA ALA A 343 -41.17 4.46 12.05
C ALA A 343 -41.22 3.66 13.38
N LEU A 344 -40.83 4.28 14.48
CA LEU A 344 -40.96 3.74 15.86
C LEU A 344 -42.29 4.08 16.50
N GLU A 345 -43.21 4.71 15.80
CA GLU A 345 -44.51 5.25 16.32
C GLU A 345 -44.31 6.25 17.45
N LYS A 346 -43.10 6.81 17.63
CA LYS A 346 -42.76 7.86 18.57
C LYS A 346 -43.12 9.24 17.96
N TYR A 347 -44.39 9.46 17.70
CA TYR A 347 -44.86 10.61 16.95
C TYR A 347 -44.47 11.96 17.52
N SER A 348 -44.56 12.12 18.87
CA SER A 348 -44.14 13.34 19.53
C SER A 348 -42.63 13.63 19.33
N SER A 349 -41.77 12.61 19.43
CA SER A 349 -40.33 12.74 19.18
C SER A 349 -40.03 13.03 17.69
N ALA A 350 -40.81 12.43 16.78
CA ALA A 350 -40.72 12.69 15.35
C ALA A 350 -41.03 14.17 15.02
N ILE A 351 -42.12 14.71 15.59
CA ILE A 351 -42.54 16.12 15.42
C ILE A 351 -41.42 17.06 15.89
N VAL A 352 -40.86 16.81 17.09
CA VAL A 352 -39.78 17.63 17.62
C VAL A 352 -38.55 17.61 16.72
N ALA A 353 -38.13 16.44 16.23
CA ALA A 353 -36.97 16.34 15.34
C ALA A 353 -37.23 17.01 13.97
N LEU A 354 -38.44 16.83 13.40
CA LEU A 354 -38.82 17.45 12.14
C LEU A 354 -38.93 18.99 12.27
N GLN A 355 -39.39 19.50 13.44
CA GLN A 355 -39.38 20.92 13.71
C GLN A 355 -37.93 21.48 13.72
N LYS A 356 -37.00 20.80 14.37
CA LYS A 356 -35.59 21.21 14.33
C LYS A 356 -35.05 21.25 12.90
N ALA A 357 -35.48 20.35 12.02
CA ALA A 357 -35.09 20.39 10.62
C ALA A 357 -35.63 21.63 9.89
N LEU A 358 -36.87 22.07 10.20
CA LEU A 358 -37.42 23.33 9.66
C LEU A 358 -36.68 24.55 10.21
N ASP A 359 -36.49 24.59 11.53
CA ASP A 359 -35.83 25.70 12.22
C ASP A 359 -34.35 25.87 11.76
N GLY A 360 -33.72 24.75 11.44
CA GLY A 360 -32.35 24.71 10.89
C GLY A 360 -32.29 25.11 9.39
N GLY A 361 -33.42 25.44 8.77
CA GLY A 361 -33.43 25.98 7.41
C GLY A 361 -33.29 24.96 6.29
N SER A 362 -33.72 23.70 6.49
CA SER A 362 -33.70 22.69 5.42
C SER A 362 -34.45 23.18 4.16
N ASP A 363 -33.82 22.95 3.01
CA ASP A 363 -34.44 23.24 1.70
C ASP A 363 -35.61 22.30 1.38
N LYS A 364 -35.75 21.20 2.13
CA LYS A 364 -36.79 20.16 1.94
C LYS A 364 -38.04 20.45 2.75
N LYS A 365 -38.51 21.71 2.78
CA LYS A 365 -39.65 22.13 3.61
C LYS A 365 -40.92 21.34 3.32
N GLY A 366 -41.29 21.15 2.05
CA GLY A 366 -42.45 20.39 1.67
C GLY A 366 -42.47 18.96 2.19
N PRO A 367 -41.43 18.14 1.92
CA PRO A 367 -41.30 16.80 2.52
C PRO A 367 -41.32 16.77 4.04
N ILE A 368 -40.73 17.77 4.73
CA ILE A 368 -40.79 17.86 6.19
C ILE A 368 -42.19 18.15 6.68
N HIS A 369 -42.90 19.12 6.08
CA HIS A 369 -44.27 19.40 6.43
C HIS A 369 -45.21 18.22 6.17
N LEU A 370 -44.97 17.43 5.10
CA LEU A 370 -45.73 16.22 4.84
C LEU A 370 -45.49 15.16 5.94
N ALA A 371 -44.22 14.95 6.37
CA ALA A 371 -43.90 14.05 7.48
C ALA A 371 -44.52 14.54 8.81
N MET A 372 -44.45 15.83 9.09
CA MET A 372 -45.08 16.41 10.29
C MET A 372 -46.62 16.28 10.24
N MET A 373 -47.24 16.44 9.10
CA MET A 373 -48.66 16.19 8.91
C MET A 373 -49.01 14.75 9.30
N GLN A 374 -48.28 13.77 8.77
CA GLN A 374 -48.49 12.35 9.10
C GLN A 374 -48.30 12.09 10.60
N ALA A 375 -47.17 12.55 11.17
CA ALA A 375 -46.88 12.36 12.57
C ALA A 375 -47.95 12.99 13.50
N ASN A 376 -48.42 14.20 13.20
CA ASN A 376 -49.47 14.83 13.98
C ASN A 376 -50.83 14.11 13.81
N PHE A 377 -51.13 13.64 12.59
CA PHE A 377 -52.34 12.89 12.32
C PHE A 377 -52.40 11.60 13.15
N ASP A 378 -51.34 10.81 13.11
CA ASP A 378 -51.24 9.54 13.84
C ASP A 378 -51.14 9.75 15.35
N ASN A 379 -50.61 10.90 15.79
CA ASN A 379 -50.60 11.34 17.19
C ASN A 379 -51.98 11.88 17.67
N GLY A 380 -52.96 11.99 16.76
CA GLY A 380 -54.29 12.46 17.06
C GLY A 380 -54.46 13.99 17.08
N ASP A 381 -53.42 14.75 16.77
CA ASP A 381 -53.50 16.22 16.62
C ASP A 381 -53.86 16.63 15.20
N PHE A 382 -55.18 16.57 14.93
CA PHE A 382 -55.70 16.90 13.60
C PHE A 382 -55.59 18.40 13.23
N LYS A 383 -55.51 19.29 14.25
CA LYS A 383 -55.28 20.72 13.99
C LYS A 383 -53.92 21.00 13.44
N SER A 384 -52.89 20.45 14.09
CA SER A 384 -51.50 20.55 13.62
C SER A 384 -51.33 19.82 12.30
N ALA A 385 -51.90 18.63 12.12
CA ALA A 385 -51.89 17.91 10.86
C ALA A 385 -52.48 18.77 9.71
N TYR A 386 -53.59 19.43 9.94
CA TYR A 386 -54.22 20.32 8.94
C TYR A 386 -53.34 21.55 8.64
N LYS A 387 -52.69 22.14 9.62
CA LYS A 387 -51.72 23.22 9.41
C LYS A 387 -50.59 22.77 8.48
N HIS A 388 -50.00 21.62 8.78
CA HIS A 388 -48.84 21.11 8.02
C HIS A 388 -49.22 20.63 6.62
N VAL A 389 -50.41 20.07 6.39
CA VAL A 389 -50.87 19.71 5.03
C VAL A 389 -51.03 20.94 4.13
N LYS A 390 -51.46 22.08 4.68
CA LYS A 390 -51.51 23.33 3.93
C LYS A 390 -50.14 23.81 3.49
N GLU A 391 -49.14 23.72 4.37
CA GLU A 391 -47.77 24.08 4.05
C GLU A 391 -47.17 23.12 3.00
N ALA A 392 -47.39 21.82 3.16
CA ALA A 392 -46.92 20.82 2.19
C ALA A 392 -47.53 20.99 0.79
N LYS A 393 -48.74 21.58 0.69
CA LYS A 393 -49.43 21.90 -0.61
C LYS A 393 -48.71 23.00 -1.40
N LYS A 394 -47.94 23.86 -0.74
CA LYS A 394 -47.20 24.96 -1.39
C LYS A 394 -45.98 24.46 -2.17
N ASP A 395 -45.45 23.30 -1.81
CA ASP A 395 -44.30 22.70 -2.46
C ASP A 395 -44.74 21.79 -3.62
N LYS A 396 -44.19 22.03 -4.81
CA LYS A 396 -44.55 21.28 -6.04
C LYS A 396 -44.31 19.76 -5.86
N SER A 397 -43.29 19.35 -5.14
CA SER A 397 -42.92 17.94 -4.96
C SER A 397 -43.91 17.18 -4.07
N THR A 398 -44.61 17.85 -3.16
CA THR A 398 -45.51 17.25 -2.19
C THR A 398 -46.99 17.65 -2.39
N ALA A 399 -47.26 18.64 -3.21
CA ALA A 399 -48.61 19.20 -3.41
C ALA A 399 -49.65 18.14 -3.78
N ARG A 400 -49.31 17.19 -4.65
CA ARG A 400 -50.24 16.12 -5.07
C ARG A 400 -50.63 15.24 -3.87
N ASN A 401 -49.67 14.80 -3.10
CA ASN A 401 -49.86 13.96 -1.91
C ASN A 401 -50.63 14.73 -0.83
N ALA A 402 -50.22 15.97 -0.54
CA ALA A 402 -50.93 16.82 0.42
C ALA A 402 -52.39 17.09 0.08
N ARG A 403 -52.74 17.24 -1.22
CA ARG A 403 -54.13 17.38 -1.66
C ARG A 403 -54.98 16.14 -1.37
N SER A 404 -54.42 14.95 -1.45
CA SER A 404 -55.16 13.72 -1.15
C SER A 404 -55.40 13.55 0.36
N TRP A 405 -54.46 14.01 1.20
CA TRP A 405 -54.56 13.93 2.65
C TRP A 405 -55.54 14.98 3.25
N GLU A 406 -55.65 16.14 2.66
CA GLU A 406 -56.46 17.26 3.21
C GLU A 406 -57.89 16.90 3.51
N PRO A 407 -58.69 16.32 2.55
CA PRO A 407 -60.08 15.94 2.80
C PRO A 407 -60.17 14.83 3.89
N TYR A 408 -59.23 13.90 3.91
CA TYR A 408 -59.20 12.83 4.91
C TYR A 408 -58.98 13.38 6.32
N ILE A 409 -58.06 14.33 6.50
CA ILE A 409 -57.86 15.01 7.78
C ILE A 409 -59.12 15.75 8.22
N LYS A 410 -59.79 16.47 7.32
CA LYS A 410 -61.04 17.20 7.61
C LYS A 410 -62.16 16.27 8.06
N GLU A 411 -62.33 15.15 7.38
CA GLU A 411 -63.33 14.15 7.73
C GLU A 411 -63.07 13.54 9.13
N LYS A 412 -61.81 13.10 9.40
CA LYS A 412 -61.46 12.53 10.71
C LYS A 412 -61.61 13.54 11.82
N ALA A 413 -61.24 14.81 11.62
CA ALA A 413 -61.42 15.86 12.60
C ALA A 413 -62.91 16.09 12.88
N LYS A 414 -63.76 16.18 11.85
CA LYS A 414 -65.21 16.32 11.99
C LYS A 414 -65.81 15.16 12.79
N ASN A 415 -65.44 13.92 12.47
CA ASN A 415 -65.95 12.73 13.14
C ASN A 415 -65.58 12.68 14.63
N ARG A 416 -64.54 13.44 15.07
CA ARG A 416 -64.13 13.60 16.47
C ARG A 416 -64.57 14.92 17.10
N GLY A 417 -65.46 15.68 16.43
CA GLY A 417 -65.95 16.96 16.95
C GLY A 417 -64.88 18.07 16.98
N ILE A 418 -63.78 17.92 16.28
CA ILE A 418 -62.66 18.86 16.29
C ILE A 418 -62.86 19.89 15.17
N LYS A 419 -62.93 21.18 15.54
CA LYS A 419 -62.99 22.29 14.58
C LYS A 419 -61.57 22.64 14.12
N LEU A 420 -61.33 22.60 12.80
CA LEU A 420 -60.03 22.89 12.16
C LEU A 420 -59.90 24.36 11.83
#